data_0678d9abe4e5f26dbceeec84c8075ee6
#
_entry.id   0678d9abe4e5f26dbceeec84c8075ee6
#
_cell.length_a   1.000
_cell.length_b   1.000
_cell.length_c   1.000
_cell.angle_alpha   90.00
_cell.angle_beta   90.00
_cell.angle_gamma   90.00
#
_symmetry.space_group_name_H-M   'P 1'
#
loop_
_entity.id
_entity.type
_entity.pdbx_description
1 polymer ?
#
loop_
_entity_poly.entity_id
_entity_poly.type
_entity_poly.pdbx_seq_one_letter_code
_entity_poly.pdbx_strand_id
1 'polypeptide(L)'
;MPATVTGLRYPCVRVLLPRTRLAYVHLNNLLTDAKRDRGARVSGYVAIWLPEEFLVLYLQRGELVNACLHDGQSFQPIAIGAAVEKVPMEPEYGEICFHEADDEQLACMYSSQVRVAEAWPAELRPSDPASLFPYLMASTFDGIVEISHDGAVNYLVFKNGVVENSYLAGMQGGSIVERVSRLFDEKRRVLHMTVRRWPMPDPIPLQAPTGLVQAYRDLATSLVLRLVADGRENAPAAAEQARQKLLAAHPALEGISFSGRTPRAVVADADALTSGTAALINEMLWYGQEHDADGAAAMLRDLMHERRHLFQSAGLYEQIHWKLT
;
A
#
# COMPACT_ATOMS: atom_id res chain seq x y z
N MET A 1 11.87 15.87 14.61
CA MET A 1 11.37 14.46 14.60
C MET A 1 11.26 13.96 16.02
N PRO A 2 10.18 13.24 16.37
CA PRO A 2 10.19 12.46 17.60
C PRO A 2 11.37 11.48 17.53
N ALA A 3 12.12 11.38 18.62
CA ALA A 3 13.34 10.54 18.71
C ALA A 3 13.10 9.07 18.31
N THR A 4 11.86 8.61 18.37
CA THR A 4 11.43 7.25 18.02
C THR A 4 11.54 6.92 16.54
N VAL A 5 11.40 7.89 15.62
CA VAL A 5 11.38 7.64 14.17
C VAL A 5 12.76 7.69 13.56
N THR A 6 13.64 8.55 14.09
CA THR A 6 15.01 8.71 13.58
C THR A 6 15.87 7.45 13.74
N GLY A 7 15.54 6.61 14.71
CA GLY A 7 16.24 5.36 15.01
C GLY A 7 15.70 4.12 14.31
N LEU A 8 14.60 4.22 13.54
CA LEU A 8 13.97 3.06 12.91
C LEU A 8 14.91 2.36 11.93
N ARG A 9 15.06 1.06 12.12
CA ARG A 9 15.85 0.16 11.29
C ARG A 9 15.03 -1.09 11.03
N TYR A 10 14.75 -1.34 9.77
CA TYR A 10 14.05 -2.54 9.31
C TYR A 10 15.04 -3.60 8.87
N PRO A 11 14.65 -4.88 8.85
CA PRO A 11 15.44 -5.95 8.28
C PRO A 11 15.67 -5.72 6.78
N CYS A 12 16.73 -6.33 6.25
CA CYS A 12 17.00 -6.35 4.81
C CYS A 12 17.82 -7.57 4.44
N VAL A 13 17.66 -8.04 3.22
CA VAL A 13 18.51 -9.08 2.62
C VAL A 13 19.87 -8.48 2.27
N ARG A 14 19.87 -7.32 1.66
CA ARG A 14 21.07 -6.59 1.24
C ARG A 14 20.86 -5.09 1.28
N VAL A 15 21.90 -4.35 1.65
CA VAL A 15 21.94 -2.89 1.58
C VAL A 15 22.37 -2.50 0.15
N LEU A 16 21.48 -1.84 -0.59
CA LEU A 16 21.74 -1.33 -1.94
C LEU A 16 22.27 0.10 -1.88
N LEU A 17 21.64 0.95 -1.06
CA LEU A 17 22.10 2.27 -0.72
C LEU A 17 22.13 2.39 0.79
N PRO A 18 23.30 2.56 1.43
CA PRO A 18 23.37 2.80 2.87
C PRO A 18 22.72 4.13 3.23
N ARG A 19 22.31 4.27 4.49
CA ARG A 19 21.72 5.50 4.98
C ARG A 19 22.67 6.68 4.72
N THR A 20 22.24 7.61 3.89
CA THR A 20 23.02 8.76 3.44
C THR A 20 22.15 10.01 3.37
N ARG A 21 22.77 11.19 3.27
CA ARG A 21 22.03 12.45 3.15
C ARG A 21 21.24 12.50 1.86
N LEU A 22 20.00 12.92 1.97
CA LEU A 22 19.06 13.03 0.84
C LEU A 22 19.59 14.02 -0.23
N ALA A 23 20.35 15.03 0.17
CA ALA A 23 21.00 16.00 -0.73
C ALA A 23 21.93 15.38 -1.79
N TYR A 24 22.39 14.15 -1.58
CA TYR A 24 23.28 13.44 -2.54
C TYR A 24 22.55 12.46 -3.44
N VAL A 25 21.22 12.32 -3.31
CA VAL A 25 20.45 11.29 -4.00
C VAL A 25 19.24 11.89 -4.69
N HIS A 26 19.14 11.73 -6.00
CA HIS A 26 17.93 12.02 -6.75
C HIS A 26 16.98 10.83 -6.69
N LEU A 27 15.89 10.96 -5.92
CA LEU A 27 14.91 9.89 -5.73
C LEU A 27 14.37 9.33 -7.07
N ASN A 28 14.02 10.20 -8.02
CA ASN A 28 13.49 9.77 -9.31
C ASN A 28 14.51 8.95 -10.11
N ASN A 29 15.80 9.28 -10.04
CA ASN A 29 16.85 8.51 -10.68
C ASN A 29 17.00 7.14 -10.00
N LEU A 30 17.02 7.09 -8.66
CA LEU A 30 17.08 5.86 -7.89
C LEU A 30 15.92 4.92 -8.26
N LEU A 31 14.69 5.42 -8.31
CA LEU A 31 13.50 4.65 -8.69
C LEU A 31 13.54 4.22 -10.17
N THR A 32 14.09 5.04 -11.05
CA THR A 32 14.26 4.71 -12.47
C THR A 32 15.31 3.61 -12.67
N ASP A 33 16.42 3.68 -11.95
CA ASP A 33 17.49 2.68 -12.03
C ASP A 33 17.04 1.32 -11.48
N ALA A 34 16.23 1.31 -10.42
CA ALA A 34 15.61 0.09 -9.88
C ALA A 34 14.77 -0.66 -10.93
N LYS A 35 14.17 0.06 -11.91
CA LYS A 35 13.41 -0.52 -13.03
C LYS A 35 14.26 -1.00 -14.18
N ARG A 36 15.40 -0.35 -14.45
CA ARG A 36 16.23 -0.56 -15.65
C ARG A 36 17.02 -1.86 -15.65
N ASP A 37 17.38 -2.35 -14.49
CA ASP A 37 18.14 -3.59 -14.39
C ASP A 37 17.25 -4.79 -14.72
N ARG A 38 17.24 -5.15 -16.00
CA ARG A 38 16.43 -6.26 -16.53
C ARG A 38 16.81 -7.62 -15.95
N GLY A 39 18.01 -7.74 -15.38
CA GLY A 39 18.55 -8.99 -14.81
C GLY A 39 18.21 -9.18 -13.33
N ALA A 40 17.99 -8.09 -12.59
CA ALA A 40 17.72 -8.12 -11.17
C ALA A 40 16.69 -7.03 -10.80
N ARG A 41 15.44 -7.25 -11.23
CA ARG A 41 14.34 -6.40 -10.74
C ARG A 41 14.23 -6.52 -9.24
N VAL A 42 14.73 -5.53 -8.52
CA VAL A 42 14.86 -5.55 -7.07
C VAL A 42 13.51 -5.39 -6.41
N SER A 43 13.12 -6.35 -5.56
CA SER A 43 12.11 -6.13 -4.53
C SER A 43 12.80 -5.56 -3.29
N GLY A 44 12.17 -4.59 -2.63
CA GLY A 44 12.76 -3.92 -1.48
C GLY A 44 12.00 -2.68 -1.03
N TYR A 45 12.65 -1.88 -0.21
CA TYR A 45 12.05 -0.64 0.27
C TYR A 45 13.07 0.51 0.28
N VAL A 46 12.58 1.71 -0.01
CA VAL A 46 13.30 2.95 0.19
C VAL A 46 12.73 3.62 1.43
N ALA A 47 13.58 3.87 2.43
CA ALA A 47 13.20 4.59 3.64
C ALA A 47 13.79 6.00 3.59
N ILE A 48 12.96 7.01 3.85
CA ILE A 48 13.31 8.44 3.74
C ILE A 48 12.92 9.14 5.03
N TRP A 49 13.91 9.72 5.70
CA TRP A 49 13.73 10.52 6.91
C TRP A 49 13.73 12.00 6.52
N LEU A 50 12.56 12.63 6.63
CA LEU A 50 12.38 14.08 6.49
C LEU A 50 12.35 14.75 7.89
N PRO A 51 12.45 16.07 8.01
CA PRO A 51 12.50 16.73 9.33
C PRO A 51 11.34 16.39 10.28
N GLU A 52 10.12 16.22 9.76
CA GLU A 52 8.91 15.97 10.56
C GLU A 52 8.24 14.64 10.23
N GLU A 53 8.61 13.97 9.14
CA GLU A 53 7.94 12.82 8.59
C GLU A 53 8.94 11.71 8.24
N PHE A 54 8.46 10.48 8.20
CA PHE A 54 9.23 9.33 7.73
C PHE A 54 8.42 8.58 6.67
N LEU A 55 9.02 8.35 5.52
CA LEU A 55 8.41 7.68 4.39
C LEU A 55 9.04 6.30 4.16
N VAL A 56 8.21 5.34 3.82
CA VAL A 56 8.62 4.04 3.30
C VAL A 56 7.96 3.83 1.95
N LEU A 57 8.78 3.68 0.91
CA LEU A 57 8.34 3.35 -0.44
C LEU A 57 8.62 1.86 -0.68
N TYR A 58 7.60 1.10 -1.07
CA TYR A 58 7.69 -0.34 -1.31
C TYR A 58 7.84 -0.63 -2.78
N LEU A 59 8.88 -1.40 -3.12
CA LEU A 59 9.17 -1.82 -4.50
C LEU A 59 9.02 -3.33 -4.63
N GLN A 60 8.32 -3.78 -5.66
CA GLN A 60 8.29 -5.17 -6.08
C GLN A 60 8.76 -5.28 -7.53
N ARG A 61 9.80 -6.08 -7.76
CA ARG A 61 10.40 -6.26 -9.10
C ARG A 61 10.76 -4.94 -9.78
N GLY A 62 11.30 -3.99 -9.02
CA GLY A 62 11.68 -2.66 -9.50
C GLY A 62 10.53 -1.67 -9.68
N GLU A 63 9.28 -2.09 -9.51
CA GLU A 63 8.12 -1.21 -9.59
C GLU A 63 7.72 -0.73 -8.20
N LEU A 64 7.45 0.57 -8.09
CA LEU A 64 6.91 1.16 -6.86
C LEU A 64 5.45 0.77 -6.73
N VAL A 65 5.13 -0.05 -5.73
CA VAL A 65 3.80 -0.65 -5.57
C VAL A 65 2.96 0.01 -4.49
N ASN A 66 3.60 0.54 -3.44
CA ASN A 66 2.88 1.20 -2.34
C ASN A 66 3.80 2.14 -1.57
N ALA A 67 3.22 2.98 -0.70
CA ALA A 67 3.94 3.89 0.16
C ALA A 67 3.24 4.07 1.52
N CYS A 68 4.02 4.23 2.58
CA CYS A 68 3.55 4.58 3.92
C CYS A 68 4.25 5.84 4.43
N LEU A 69 3.50 6.64 5.15
CA LEU A 69 3.96 7.85 5.84
C LEU A 69 3.78 7.67 7.34
N HIS A 70 4.80 8.01 8.11
CA HIS A 70 4.70 8.23 9.55
C HIS A 70 4.73 9.74 9.82
N ASP A 71 3.68 10.28 10.39
CA ASP A 71 3.46 11.71 10.64
C ASP A 71 3.98 12.19 12.01
N GLY A 72 4.79 11.35 12.68
CA GLY A 72 5.24 11.57 14.05
C GLY A 72 4.39 10.86 15.11
N GLN A 73 3.19 10.39 14.78
CA GLN A 73 2.28 9.66 15.67
C GLN A 73 2.06 8.22 15.22
N SER A 74 1.70 8.02 13.97
CA SER A 74 1.36 6.70 13.43
C SER A 74 1.73 6.57 11.95
N PHE A 75 1.84 5.33 11.51
CA PHE A 75 1.92 5.03 10.08
C PHE A 75 0.54 5.08 9.44
N GLN A 76 0.51 5.57 8.21
CA GLN A 76 -0.67 5.55 7.35
C GLN A 76 -0.26 5.34 5.89
N PRO A 77 -1.07 4.64 5.08
CA PRO A 77 -0.81 4.57 3.66
C PRO A 77 -0.93 5.97 3.03
N ILE A 78 -0.07 6.25 2.06
CA ILE A 78 -0.08 7.51 1.30
C ILE A 78 -0.04 7.19 -0.20
N ALA A 79 -0.68 8.03 -1.02
CA ALA A 79 -0.58 7.90 -2.47
C ALA A 79 0.87 8.05 -2.92
N ILE A 80 1.33 7.14 -3.79
CA ILE A 80 2.72 7.13 -4.29
C ILE A 80 3.14 8.50 -4.84
N GLY A 81 2.29 9.13 -5.66
CA GLY A 81 2.58 10.47 -6.20
C GLY A 81 2.80 11.50 -5.09
N ALA A 82 1.91 11.53 -4.10
CA ALA A 82 2.03 12.42 -2.96
C ALA A 82 3.27 12.13 -2.08
N ALA A 83 3.65 10.85 -1.94
CA ALA A 83 4.87 10.47 -1.22
C ALA A 83 6.13 10.96 -1.93
N VAL A 84 6.18 10.84 -3.25
CA VAL A 84 7.31 11.33 -4.07
C VAL A 84 7.37 12.86 -4.08
N GLU A 85 6.23 13.54 -4.16
CA GLU A 85 6.14 15.01 -4.11
C GLU A 85 6.59 15.61 -2.76
N LYS A 86 6.48 14.85 -1.67
CA LYS A 86 6.99 15.29 -0.35
C LYS A 86 8.52 15.35 -0.28
N VAL A 87 9.22 14.70 -1.19
CA VAL A 87 10.69 14.73 -1.26
C VAL A 87 11.11 15.89 -2.14
N PRO A 88 11.73 16.96 -1.58
CA PRO A 88 12.16 18.11 -2.37
C PRO A 88 13.16 17.73 -3.47
N MET A 89 13.14 18.44 -4.57
CA MET A 89 14.15 18.28 -5.65
C MET A 89 15.56 18.62 -5.19
N GLU A 90 15.69 19.63 -4.31
CA GLU A 90 16.94 20.08 -3.70
C GLU A 90 16.79 20.07 -2.17
N PRO A 91 16.90 18.90 -1.53
CA PRO A 91 16.67 18.80 -0.10
C PRO A 91 17.90 19.31 0.69
N GLU A 92 17.68 20.27 1.57
CA GLU A 92 18.73 20.71 2.51
C GLU A 92 18.93 19.68 3.65
N TYR A 93 17.86 19.00 4.05
CA TYR A 93 17.81 18.06 5.18
C TYR A 93 17.16 16.75 4.77
N GLY A 94 17.46 15.74 5.57
CA GLY A 94 16.89 14.43 5.41
C GLY A 94 17.92 13.36 5.06
N GLU A 95 17.51 12.12 5.20
CA GLU A 95 18.32 10.95 4.90
C GLU A 95 17.50 9.95 4.11
N ILE A 96 18.17 9.11 3.36
CA ILE A 96 17.59 8.07 2.52
C ILE A 96 18.42 6.80 2.60
N CYS A 97 17.75 5.64 2.53
CA CYS A 97 18.40 4.36 2.25
C CYS A 97 17.57 3.54 1.28
N PHE A 98 18.21 2.58 0.60
CA PHE A 98 17.52 1.60 -0.22
C PHE A 98 18.01 0.20 0.15
N HIS A 99 17.08 -0.66 0.52
CA HIS A 99 17.34 -2.01 0.97
C HIS A 99 16.57 -3.04 0.13
N GLU A 100 17.26 -4.11 -0.24
CA GLU A 100 16.64 -5.28 -0.84
C GLU A 100 15.94 -6.11 0.25
N ALA A 101 14.73 -6.56 -0.03
CA ALA A 101 13.92 -7.39 0.84
C ALA A 101 13.05 -8.32 0.01
N ASP A 102 12.72 -9.50 0.53
CA ASP A 102 11.77 -10.39 -0.14
C ASP A 102 10.32 -9.95 0.06
N ASP A 103 9.42 -10.51 -0.75
CA ASP A 103 8.01 -10.10 -0.77
C ASP A 103 7.31 -10.41 0.57
N GLU A 104 7.66 -11.48 1.28
CA GLU A 104 7.09 -11.81 2.59
C GLU A 104 7.53 -10.80 3.66
N GLN A 105 8.82 -10.43 3.66
CA GLN A 105 9.34 -9.39 4.55
C GLN A 105 8.63 -8.05 4.32
N LEU A 106 8.48 -7.67 3.05
CA LEU A 106 7.77 -6.43 2.68
C LEU A 106 6.31 -6.46 3.12
N ALA A 107 5.64 -7.62 2.99
CA ALA A 107 4.26 -7.80 3.46
C ALA A 107 4.14 -7.67 4.99
N CYS A 108 5.10 -8.23 5.75
CA CYS A 108 5.18 -8.06 7.20
C CYS A 108 5.32 -6.58 7.57
N MET A 109 6.25 -5.86 6.93
CA MET A 109 6.48 -4.43 7.17
C MET A 109 5.24 -3.60 6.86
N TYR A 110 4.64 -3.80 5.69
CA TYR A 110 3.45 -3.06 5.27
C TYR A 110 2.26 -3.34 6.22
N SER A 111 2.00 -4.62 6.52
CA SER A 111 0.90 -5.01 7.39
C SER A 111 1.01 -4.38 8.78
N SER A 112 2.21 -4.38 9.38
CA SER A 112 2.45 -3.80 10.71
C SER A 112 2.30 -2.27 10.72
N GLN A 113 2.47 -1.61 9.59
CA GLN A 113 2.34 -0.16 9.46
C GLN A 113 0.89 0.30 9.22
N VAL A 114 0.08 -0.52 8.51
CA VAL A 114 -1.26 -0.09 8.08
C VAL A 114 -2.41 -0.74 8.84
N ARG A 115 -2.15 -1.85 9.54
CA ARG A 115 -3.17 -2.58 10.29
C ARG A 115 -3.02 -2.37 11.79
N VAL A 116 -4.12 -2.40 12.50
CA VAL A 116 -4.12 -2.40 13.96
C VAL A 116 -3.63 -3.75 14.47
N ALA A 117 -2.69 -3.73 15.42
CA ALA A 117 -2.20 -4.94 16.07
C ALA A 117 -3.32 -5.62 16.88
N GLU A 118 -3.33 -6.93 16.90
CA GLU A 118 -4.22 -7.70 17.77
C GLU A 118 -3.78 -7.60 19.23
N ALA A 119 -4.75 -7.50 20.12
CA ALA A 119 -4.48 -7.46 21.55
C ALA A 119 -3.93 -8.81 22.05
N TRP A 120 -3.00 -8.75 22.99
CA TRP A 120 -2.56 -9.90 23.76
C TRP A 120 -3.54 -10.20 24.92
N PRO A 121 -3.69 -11.46 25.34
CA PRO A 121 -4.38 -11.77 26.59
C PRO A 121 -3.75 -11.01 27.77
N ALA A 122 -4.56 -10.58 28.73
CA ALA A 122 -4.12 -9.74 29.84
C ALA A 122 -3.06 -10.42 30.73
N GLU A 123 -3.11 -11.75 30.83
CA GLU A 123 -2.19 -12.54 31.66
C GLU A 123 -0.87 -12.83 30.95
N LEU A 124 -0.80 -12.65 29.62
CA LEU A 124 0.40 -12.96 28.84
C LEU A 124 1.44 -11.86 28.98
N ARG A 125 2.69 -12.25 29.14
CA ARG A 125 3.86 -11.35 29.07
C ARG A 125 4.58 -11.56 27.73
N PRO A 126 4.21 -10.82 26.67
CA PRO A 126 4.74 -11.08 25.32
C PRO A 126 6.24 -10.77 25.19
N SER A 127 6.83 -9.98 26.08
CA SER A 127 8.28 -9.74 26.14
C SER A 127 9.07 -10.88 26.80
N ASP A 128 8.39 -11.83 27.44
CA ASP A 128 9.02 -13.02 28.03
C ASP A 128 8.88 -14.21 27.07
N PRO A 129 9.97 -14.72 26.49
CA PRO A 129 9.93 -15.84 25.56
C PRO A 129 9.36 -17.12 26.19
N ALA A 130 9.54 -17.34 27.51
CA ALA A 130 8.97 -18.48 28.20
C ALA A 130 7.44 -18.42 28.33
N SER A 131 6.85 -17.23 28.24
CA SER A 131 5.42 -17.02 28.19
C SER A 131 4.89 -16.97 26.75
N LEU A 132 5.58 -16.26 25.86
CA LEU A 132 5.17 -15.99 24.49
C LEU A 132 5.09 -17.26 23.61
N PHE A 133 6.19 -18.01 23.49
CA PHE A 133 6.26 -19.14 22.57
C PHE A 133 5.31 -20.30 22.93
N PRO A 134 5.17 -20.73 24.20
CA PRO A 134 4.17 -21.72 24.57
C PRO A 134 2.74 -21.28 24.28
N TYR A 135 2.42 -19.99 24.48
CA TYR A 135 1.10 -19.46 24.15
C TYR A 135 0.82 -19.51 22.63
N LEU A 136 1.77 -19.07 21.79
CA LEU A 136 1.61 -19.10 20.34
C LEU A 136 1.46 -20.52 19.81
N MET A 137 2.23 -21.46 20.38
CA MET A 137 2.14 -22.88 20.03
C MET A 137 0.81 -23.49 20.47
N ALA A 138 0.34 -23.22 21.69
CA ALA A 138 -0.93 -23.75 22.20
C ALA A 138 -2.14 -23.19 21.44
N SER A 139 -2.06 -21.94 20.96
CA SER A 139 -3.10 -21.30 20.14
C SER A 139 -3.00 -21.63 18.65
N THR A 140 -2.01 -22.44 18.22
CA THR A 140 -1.73 -22.72 16.80
C THR A 140 -1.70 -21.43 15.95
N PHE A 141 -1.04 -20.40 16.47
CA PHE A 141 -1.06 -19.06 15.87
C PHE A 141 -0.47 -19.07 14.46
N ASP A 142 -1.23 -18.50 13.53
CA ASP A 142 -0.80 -18.21 12.16
C ASP A 142 -0.76 -16.69 11.98
N GLY A 143 0.43 -16.12 11.75
CA GLY A 143 0.59 -14.68 11.62
C GLY A 143 2.01 -14.19 11.83
N ILE A 144 2.12 -12.89 12.06
CA ILE A 144 3.40 -12.23 12.33
C ILE A 144 3.45 -11.67 13.75
N VAL A 145 4.63 -11.76 14.34
CA VAL A 145 4.98 -11.10 15.59
C VAL A 145 6.10 -10.10 15.31
N GLU A 146 5.83 -8.83 15.54
CA GLU A 146 6.84 -7.77 15.51
C GLU A 146 7.45 -7.60 16.89
N ILE A 147 8.77 -7.59 16.92
CA ILE A 147 9.57 -7.32 18.11
C ILE A 147 10.41 -6.10 17.85
N SER A 148 10.11 -5.00 18.50
CA SER A 148 10.87 -3.74 18.34
C SER A 148 11.59 -3.35 19.62
N HIS A 149 12.86 -2.95 19.46
CA HIS A 149 13.75 -2.52 20.53
C HIS A 149 14.80 -1.56 19.99
N ASP A 150 15.00 -0.42 20.66
CA ASP A 150 15.97 0.63 20.27
C ASP A 150 15.90 1.02 18.78
N GLY A 151 14.70 1.11 18.24
CA GLY A 151 14.46 1.42 16.84
C GLY A 151 14.68 0.26 15.87
N ALA A 152 15.24 -0.87 16.30
CA ALA A 152 15.30 -2.07 15.47
C ALA A 152 13.93 -2.75 15.46
N VAL A 153 13.40 -2.99 14.28
CA VAL A 153 12.12 -3.68 14.05
C VAL A 153 12.42 -5.05 13.48
N ASN A 154 11.89 -6.09 14.11
CA ASN A 154 12.13 -7.49 13.75
C ASN A 154 10.78 -8.18 13.55
N TYR A 155 10.71 -9.12 12.62
CA TYR A 155 9.50 -9.88 12.34
C TYR A 155 9.76 -11.39 12.48
N LEU A 156 8.88 -12.09 13.20
CA LEU A 156 8.82 -13.54 13.23
C LEU A 156 7.51 -13.95 12.54
N VAL A 157 7.61 -14.82 11.54
CA VAL A 157 6.46 -15.39 10.85
C VAL A 157 6.16 -16.75 11.48
N PHE A 158 4.91 -16.90 11.94
CA PHE A 158 4.44 -18.12 12.59
C PHE A 158 3.45 -18.86 11.71
N LYS A 159 3.58 -20.19 11.69
CA LYS A 159 2.64 -21.09 11.10
C LYS A 159 2.37 -22.26 12.05
N ASN A 160 1.10 -22.51 12.34
CA ASN A 160 0.67 -23.50 13.33
C ASN A 160 1.41 -23.33 14.68
N GLY A 161 1.65 -22.10 15.11
CA GLY A 161 2.33 -21.76 16.36
C GLY A 161 3.84 -21.96 16.38
N VAL A 162 4.46 -22.30 15.24
CA VAL A 162 5.90 -22.50 15.09
C VAL A 162 6.50 -21.39 14.21
N VAL A 163 7.69 -20.91 14.56
CA VAL A 163 8.40 -19.92 13.73
C VAL A 163 8.84 -20.56 12.42
N GLU A 164 8.24 -20.15 11.31
CA GLU A 164 8.59 -20.58 9.96
C GLU A 164 9.71 -19.72 9.38
N ASN A 165 9.66 -18.39 9.61
CA ASN A 165 10.67 -17.47 9.11
C ASN A 165 10.95 -16.33 10.10
N SER A 166 12.07 -15.63 9.90
CA SER A 166 12.46 -14.50 10.74
C SER A 166 13.24 -13.46 9.97
N TYR A 167 12.82 -12.21 10.09
CA TYR A 167 13.44 -11.04 9.50
C TYR A 167 13.95 -10.13 10.62
N LEU A 168 15.27 -10.04 10.77
CA LEU A 168 15.89 -9.38 11.92
C LEU A 168 16.76 -8.21 11.47
N ALA A 169 16.53 -7.03 12.04
CA ALA A 169 17.30 -5.84 11.75
C ALA A 169 18.73 -5.96 12.31
N GLY A 170 19.72 -5.89 11.42
CA GLY A 170 21.13 -5.92 11.79
C GLY A 170 21.69 -7.28 12.19
N MET A 171 20.91 -8.37 12.09
CA MET A 171 21.35 -9.73 12.40
C MET A 171 21.39 -10.57 11.12
N GLN A 172 22.57 -10.88 10.64
CA GLN A 172 22.78 -11.77 9.50
C GLN A 172 23.49 -13.07 9.98
N GLY A 173 23.11 -14.21 9.39
CA GLY A 173 23.71 -15.52 9.66
C GLY A 173 23.17 -16.22 10.91
N GLY A 174 23.47 -17.52 11.04
CA GLY A 174 22.98 -18.42 12.08
C GLY A 174 21.61 -19.03 11.78
N SER A 175 21.23 -20.04 12.57
CA SER A 175 19.91 -20.67 12.50
C SER A 175 18.82 -19.72 13.01
N ILE A 176 17.54 -19.98 12.64
CA ILE A 176 16.38 -19.22 13.14
C ILE A 176 16.38 -19.20 14.67
N VAL A 177 16.63 -20.35 15.31
CA VAL A 177 16.65 -20.48 16.77
C VAL A 177 17.71 -19.59 17.41
N GLU A 178 18.94 -19.59 16.88
CA GLU A 178 20.01 -18.72 17.38
C GLU A 178 19.69 -17.24 17.22
N ARG A 179 19.14 -16.86 16.08
CA ARG A 179 18.76 -15.48 15.81
C ARG A 179 17.64 -15.01 16.74
N VAL A 180 16.60 -15.83 16.91
CA VAL A 180 15.48 -15.54 17.81
C VAL A 180 15.94 -15.47 19.26
N SER A 181 16.80 -16.42 19.72
CA SER A 181 17.37 -16.40 21.08
C SER A 181 18.10 -15.07 21.35
N ARG A 182 18.89 -14.59 20.39
CA ARG A 182 19.63 -13.32 20.55
C ARG A 182 18.72 -12.10 20.75
N LEU A 183 17.47 -12.12 20.26
CA LEU A 183 16.52 -11.03 20.50
C LEU A 183 16.18 -10.87 21.99
N PHE A 184 16.20 -11.98 22.74
CA PHE A 184 15.77 -12.04 24.13
C PHE A 184 16.96 -12.18 25.11
N ASP A 185 18.21 -12.37 24.64
CA ASP A 185 19.36 -12.69 25.50
C ASP A 185 19.84 -11.54 26.40
N GLU A 186 19.51 -10.30 26.09
CA GLU A 186 19.92 -9.14 26.90
C GLU A 186 18.78 -8.66 27.81
N LYS A 187 18.94 -8.87 29.13
CA LYS A 187 17.95 -8.42 30.15
C LYS A 187 17.52 -6.93 30.00
N ARG A 188 18.41 -6.05 29.53
CA ARG A 188 18.08 -4.66 29.27
C ARG A 188 17.18 -4.48 28.04
N ARG A 189 17.32 -5.34 27.02
CA ARG A 189 16.46 -5.31 25.83
C ARG A 189 15.03 -5.67 26.16
N VAL A 190 14.83 -6.69 26.99
CA VAL A 190 13.49 -7.16 27.40
C VAL A 190 12.67 -6.07 28.10
N LEU A 191 13.31 -5.18 28.87
CA LEU A 191 12.61 -4.09 29.59
C LEU A 191 12.04 -3.00 28.68
N HIS A 192 12.61 -2.79 27.49
CA HIS A 192 12.19 -1.77 26.53
C HIS A 192 11.67 -2.36 25.23
N MET A 193 11.40 -3.67 25.23
CA MET A 193 10.90 -4.37 24.06
C MET A 193 9.40 -4.18 23.91
N THR A 194 8.98 -3.82 22.71
CA THR A 194 7.56 -3.82 22.31
C THR A 194 7.30 -5.04 21.45
N VAL A 195 6.29 -5.83 21.78
CA VAL A 195 5.89 -7.03 21.05
C VAL A 195 4.43 -6.86 20.61
N ARG A 196 4.21 -6.91 19.30
CA ARG A 196 2.89 -6.77 18.67
C ARG A 196 2.63 -7.94 17.74
N ARG A 197 1.37 -8.26 17.47
CA ARG A 197 1.02 -9.36 16.58
C ARG A 197 -0.09 -8.95 15.59
N TRP A 198 -0.08 -9.60 14.45
CA TRP A 198 -1.10 -9.49 13.40
C TRP A 198 -1.36 -10.88 12.81
N PRO A 199 -2.52 -11.10 12.17
CA PRO A 199 -2.76 -12.29 11.35
C PRO A 199 -1.76 -12.34 10.19
N MET A 200 -1.71 -13.46 9.48
CA MET A 200 -0.85 -13.61 8.31
C MET A 200 -1.04 -12.42 7.35
N PRO A 201 0.06 -11.78 6.92
CA PRO A 201 -0.04 -10.63 6.04
C PRO A 201 -0.48 -11.05 4.64
N ASP A 202 -1.39 -10.27 4.05
CA ASP A 202 -1.66 -10.36 2.62
C ASP A 202 -0.48 -9.74 1.83
N PRO A 203 -0.30 -10.11 0.56
CA PRO A 203 0.60 -9.40 -0.33
C PRO A 203 0.33 -7.88 -0.31
N ILE A 204 1.39 -7.08 -0.50
CA ILE A 204 1.22 -5.63 -0.55
C ILE A 204 0.26 -5.27 -1.71
N PRO A 205 -0.82 -4.54 -1.44
CA PRO A 205 -1.75 -4.15 -2.50
C PRO A 205 -1.04 -3.21 -3.49
N LEU A 206 -1.27 -3.42 -4.78
CA LEU A 206 -0.76 -2.55 -5.83
C LEU A 206 -1.59 -1.26 -5.86
N GLN A 207 -1.01 -0.14 -5.47
CA GLN A 207 -1.69 1.15 -5.61
C GLN A 207 -1.97 1.49 -7.07
N ALA A 208 -3.16 2.04 -7.31
CA ALA A 208 -3.53 2.55 -8.62
C ALA A 208 -2.58 3.69 -9.04
N PRO A 209 -1.92 3.58 -10.20
CA PRO A 209 -1.09 4.66 -10.72
C PRO A 209 -1.91 5.95 -10.89
N THR A 210 -1.30 7.11 -10.63
CA THR A 210 -1.98 8.42 -10.76
C THR A 210 -2.65 8.59 -12.14
N GLY A 211 -2.00 8.10 -13.21
CA GLY A 211 -2.57 8.12 -14.56
C GLY A 211 -3.84 7.29 -14.70
N LEU A 212 -3.95 6.14 -14.02
CA LEU A 212 -5.16 5.32 -14.02
C LEU A 212 -6.29 5.99 -13.23
N VAL A 213 -5.98 6.54 -12.05
CA VAL A 213 -6.94 7.29 -11.23
C VAL A 213 -7.53 8.45 -12.05
N GLN A 214 -6.66 9.23 -12.73
CA GLN A 214 -7.11 10.34 -13.57
C GLN A 214 -7.92 9.87 -14.77
N ALA A 215 -7.51 8.77 -15.41
CA ALA A 215 -8.25 8.21 -16.53
C ALA A 215 -9.68 7.78 -16.14
N TYR A 216 -9.85 7.19 -14.98
CA TYR A 216 -11.18 6.83 -14.48
C TYR A 216 -12.03 8.03 -14.08
N ARG A 217 -11.43 9.07 -13.49
CA ARG A 217 -12.12 10.35 -13.23
C ARG A 217 -12.62 11.00 -14.52
N ASP A 218 -11.75 11.08 -15.52
CA ASP A 218 -12.08 11.64 -16.82
C ASP A 218 -13.20 10.85 -17.51
N LEU A 219 -13.11 9.52 -17.49
CA LEU A 219 -14.12 8.63 -18.06
C LEU A 219 -15.48 8.81 -17.39
N ALA A 220 -15.54 8.80 -16.06
CA ALA A 220 -16.77 8.99 -15.31
C ALA A 220 -17.38 10.37 -15.55
N THR A 221 -16.55 11.42 -15.58
CA THR A 221 -16.99 12.79 -15.88
C THR A 221 -17.52 12.91 -17.29
N SER A 222 -16.81 12.36 -18.28
CA SER A 222 -17.21 12.40 -19.69
C SER A 222 -18.51 11.65 -19.93
N LEU A 223 -18.72 10.53 -19.23
CA LEU A 223 -19.97 9.78 -19.28
C LEU A 223 -21.17 10.62 -18.78
N VAL A 224 -21.00 11.31 -17.64
CA VAL A 224 -22.03 12.24 -17.12
C VAL A 224 -22.33 13.35 -18.11
N LEU A 225 -21.29 14.00 -18.66
CA LEU A 225 -21.46 15.09 -19.63
C LEU A 225 -22.19 14.62 -20.90
N ARG A 226 -21.89 13.41 -21.36
CA ARG A 226 -22.58 12.84 -22.52
C ARG A 226 -24.06 12.57 -22.23
N LEU A 227 -24.37 12.00 -21.06
CA LEU A 227 -25.75 11.78 -20.64
C LEU A 227 -26.53 13.10 -20.55
N VAL A 228 -25.92 14.18 -20.07
CA VAL A 228 -26.54 15.53 -20.10
C VAL A 228 -26.78 16.03 -21.52
N ALA A 229 -25.80 15.86 -22.41
CA ALA A 229 -25.95 16.24 -23.82
C ALA A 229 -27.06 15.46 -24.56
N ASP A 230 -27.31 14.23 -24.13
CA ASP A 230 -28.40 13.37 -24.62
C ASP A 230 -29.76 13.68 -23.94
N GLY A 231 -29.88 14.84 -23.25
CA GLY A 231 -31.12 15.34 -22.67
C GLY A 231 -31.41 14.89 -21.23
N ARG A 232 -30.44 14.27 -20.55
CA ARG A 232 -30.61 13.81 -19.17
C ARG A 232 -30.01 14.80 -18.16
N GLU A 233 -30.68 15.91 -17.98
CA GLU A 233 -30.20 17.01 -17.13
C GLU A 233 -29.86 16.60 -15.70
N ASN A 234 -30.51 15.58 -15.16
CA ASN A 234 -30.28 15.06 -13.78
C ASN A 234 -29.12 14.07 -13.69
N ALA A 235 -28.40 13.76 -14.78
CA ALA A 235 -27.30 12.78 -14.76
C ALA A 235 -26.21 13.07 -13.70
N PRO A 236 -25.78 14.32 -13.42
CA PRO A 236 -24.81 14.59 -12.37
C PRO A 236 -25.30 14.18 -10.97
N ALA A 237 -26.57 14.47 -10.66
CA ALA A 237 -27.16 14.10 -9.36
C ALA A 237 -27.33 12.58 -9.25
N ALA A 238 -27.78 11.92 -10.31
CA ALA A 238 -27.90 10.45 -10.37
C ALA A 238 -26.54 9.76 -10.24
N ALA A 239 -25.50 10.27 -10.88
CA ALA A 239 -24.12 9.76 -10.75
C ALA A 239 -23.60 9.86 -9.32
N GLU A 240 -23.81 11.00 -8.65
CA GLU A 240 -23.39 11.17 -7.26
C GLU A 240 -24.20 10.25 -6.31
N GLN A 241 -25.49 10.06 -6.56
CA GLN A 241 -26.31 9.14 -5.80
C GLN A 241 -25.86 7.68 -5.99
N ALA A 242 -25.56 7.28 -7.23
CA ALA A 242 -25.00 5.96 -7.55
C ALA A 242 -23.66 5.75 -6.84
N ARG A 243 -22.78 6.74 -6.89
CA ARG A 243 -21.49 6.70 -6.19
C ARG A 243 -21.68 6.52 -4.69
N GLN A 244 -22.57 7.29 -4.05
CA GLN A 244 -22.84 7.19 -2.62
C GLN A 244 -23.38 5.81 -2.22
N LYS A 245 -24.28 5.23 -3.03
CA LYS A 245 -24.81 3.88 -2.84
C LYS A 245 -23.71 2.81 -2.89
N LEU A 246 -22.72 3.00 -3.77
CA LEU A 246 -21.63 2.05 -4.01
C LEU A 246 -20.46 2.20 -3.03
N LEU A 247 -20.31 3.34 -2.32
CA LEU A 247 -19.16 3.61 -1.46
C LEU A 247 -18.92 2.56 -0.37
N ALA A 248 -19.97 1.99 0.19
CA ALA A 248 -19.85 0.97 1.24
C ALA A 248 -19.17 -0.32 0.71
N ALA A 249 -19.46 -0.70 -0.54
CA ALA A 249 -18.88 -1.87 -1.19
C ALA A 249 -17.56 -1.53 -1.94
N HIS A 250 -17.40 -0.31 -2.39
CA HIS A 250 -16.28 0.17 -3.19
C HIS A 250 -15.70 1.48 -2.64
N PRO A 251 -14.98 1.46 -1.51
CA PRO A 251 -14.41 2.68 -0.89
C PRO A 251 -13.47 3.46 -1.81
N ALA A 252 -12.83 2.80 -2.79
CA ALA A 252 -11.97 3.43 -3.79
C ALA A 252 -12.68 4.54 -4.60
N LEU A 253 -14.03 4.52 -4.66
CA LEU A 253 -14.84 5.56 -5.31
C LEU A 253 -14.83 6.92 -4.58
N GLU A 254 -14.25 7.03 -3.38
CA GLU A 254 -13.98 8.34 -2.77
C GLU A 254 -13.07 9.21 -3.64
N GLY A 255 -12.21 8.58 -4.46
CA GLY A 255 -11.36 9.25 -5.43
C GLY A 255 -12.08 9.84 -6.63
N ILE A 256 -13.35 9.51 -6.86
CA ILE A 256 -14.18 10.02 -7.94
C ILE A 256 -15.22 10.97 -7.35
N SER A 257 -15.39 12.18 -7.89
CA SER A 257 -16.35 13.16 -7.40
C SER A 257 -17.00 13.89 -8.57
N PHE A 258 -18.31 14.05 -8.49
CA PHE A 258 -19.11 14.83 -9.46
C PHE A 258 -19.53 16.19 -8.89
N SER A 259 -19.14 16.52 -7.66
CA SER A 259 -19.55 17.74 -6.94
C SER A 259 -18.65 18.97 -7.19
N GLY A 260 -17.70 18.89 -8.12
CA GLY A 260 -16.74 19.98 -8.41
C GLY A 260 -15.67 20.20 -7.34
N ARG A 261 -15.67 19.41 -6.26
CA ARG A 261 -14.58 19.43 -5.26
C ARG A 261 -13.42 18.59 -5.79
N THR A 262 -12.20 19.11 -5.68
CA THR A 262 -11.00 18.31 -5.94
C THR A 262 -10.97 17.12 -4.97
N PRO A 263 -11.07 15.87 -5.45
CA PRO A 263 -11.03 14.73 -4.57
C PRO A 263 -9.67 14.70 -3.86
N ARG A 264 -9.66 14.27 -2.60
CA ARG A 264 -8.40 13.97 -1.90
C ARG A 264 -7.61 12.93 -2.70
N ALA A 265 -6.29 12.98 -2.62
CA ALA A 265 -5.46 11.90 -3.11
C ALA A 265 -5.85 10.62 -2.34
N VAL A 266 -6.56 9.72 -3.01
CA VAL A 266 -7.04 8.48 -2.41
C VAL A 266 -5.99 7.42 -2.65
N VAL A 267 -5.60 6.75 -1.59
CA VAL A 267 -4.83 5.51 -1.67
C VAL A 267 -5.82 4.40 -2.01
N ALA A 268 -5.85 4.01 -3.25
CA ALA A 268 -6.72 2.94 -3.73
C ALA A 268 -5.87 1.82 -4.33
N ASP A 269 -6.23 0.58 -4.00
CA ASP A 269 -5.76 -0.58 -4.75
C ASP A 269 -6.28 -0.50 -6.20
N ALA A 270 -5.45 -0.89 -7.17
CA ALA A 270 -5.77 -0.76 -8.59
C ALA A 270 -6.98 -1.62 -8.99
N ASP A 271 -7.07 -2.84 -8.44
CA ASP A 271 -8.19 -3.75 -8.75
C ASP A 271 -9.48 -3.27 -8.07
N ALA A 272 -9.40 -2.81 -6.83
CA ALA A 272 -10.53 -2.23 -6.11
C ALA A 272 -11.06 -0.96 -6.80
N LEU A 273 -10.16 -0.09 -7.30
CA LEU A 273 -10.54 1.10 -8.06
C LEU A 273 -11.20 0.73 -9.40
N THR A 274 -10.66 -0.27 -10.11
CA THR A 274 -11.21 -0.75 -11.37
C THR A 274 -12.60 -1.35 -11.16
N SER A 275 -12.75 -2.21 -10.15
CA SER A 275 -14.03 -2.81 -9.79
C SER A 275 -15.09 -1.77 -9.39
N GLY A 276 -14.73 -0.81 -8.55
CA GLY A 276 -15.61 0.27 -8.17
C GLY A 276 -16.03 1.14 -9.37
N THR A 277 -15.07 1.48 -10.24
CA THR A 277 -15.35 2.27 -11.45
C THR A 277 -16.27 1.51 -12.41
N ALA A 278 -16.05 0.21 -12.61
CA ALA A 278 -16.93 -0.63 -13.43
C ALA A 278 -18.36 -0.66 -12.88
N ALA A 279 -18.50 -0.85 -11.56
CA ALA A 279 -19.81 -0.82 -10.90
C ALA A 279 -20.51 0.54 -11.09
N LEU A 280 -19.79 1.64 -10.94
CA LEU A 280 -20.31 2.99 -11.14
C LEU A 280 -20.74 3.21 -12.59
N ILE A 281 -19.93 2.83 -13.58
CA ILE A 281 -20.25 2.91 -14.99
C ILE A 281 -21.51 2.10 -15.30
N ASN A 282 -21.61 0.87 -14.81
CA ASN A 282 -22.78 0.03 -15.00
C ASN A 282 -24.07 0.70 -14.44
N GLU A 283 -24.05 1.23 -13.23
CA GLU A 283 -25.18 1.96 -12.64
C GLU A 283 -25.55 3.22 -13.47
N MET A 284 -24.58 3.97 -13.95
CA MET A 284 -24.82 5.16 -14.78
C MET A 284 -25.38 4.81 -16.15
N LEU A 285 -24.92 3.72 -16.76
CA LEU A 285 -25.46 3.24 -18.03
C LEU A 285 -26.89 2.73 -17.88
N TRP A 286 -27.21 2.02 -16.81
CA TRP A 286 -28.60 1.66 -16.50
C TRP A 286 -29.50 2.87 -16.35
N TYR A 287 -29.07 3.89 -15.63
CA TYR A 287 -29.80 5.16 -15.53
C TYR A 287 -29.96 5.82 -16.90
N GLY A 288 -28.91 5.73 -17.76
CA GLY A 288 -28.88 6.29 -19.11
C GLY A 288 -29.88 5.64 -20.07
N GLN A 289 -30.29 4.39 -19.84
CA GLN A 289 -30.75 3.52 -20.91
C GLN A 289 -32.03 2.75 -20.65
N GLU A 290 -33.00 3.34 -20.08
CA GLU A 290 -34.28 2.62 -20.02
C GLU A 290 -34.78 2.08 -21.38
N HIS A 291 -34.14 2.45 -22.51
CA HIS A 291 -34.69 2.13 -23.86
C HIS A 291 -33.67 1.77 -24.97
N ASP A 292 -32.34 1.89 -24.82
CA ASP A 292 -31.35 1.60 -25.88
C ASP A 292 -30.00 1.07 -25.40
N ALA A 293 -29.87 -0.26 -25.37
CA ALA A 293 -28.65 -0.92 -24.93
C ALA A 293 -27.47 -0.77 -25.91
N ASP A 294 -27.75 -0.76 -27.21
CA ASP A 294 -26.71 -0.68 -28.24
C ASP A 294 -26.10 0.74 -28.30
N GLY A 295 -26.91 1.75 -28.09
CA GLY A 295 -26.45 3.14 -28.04
C GLY A 295 -25.50 3.41 -26.86
N ALA A 296 -25.72 2.77 -25.68
CA ALA A 296 -24.83 2.89 -24.54
C ALA A 296 -23.48 2.21 -24.76
N ALA A 297 -23.50 1.02 -25.29
CA ALA A 297 -22.28 0.32 -25.62
C ALA A 297 -21.43 1.11 -26.63
N ALA A 298 -22.08 1.74 -27.63
CA ALA A 298 -21.42 2.60 -28.60
C ALA A 298 -20.83 3.85 -27.93
N MET A 299 -21.62 4.55 -27.12
CA MET A 299 -21.19 5.74 -26.38
C MET A 299 -19.98 5.43 -25.47
N LEU A 300 -20.04 4.34 -24.70
CA LEU A 300 -18.94 3.97 -23.81
C LEU A 300 -17.68 3.59 -24.60
N ARG A 301 -17.80 2.89 -25.73
CA ARG A 301 -16.67 2.61 -26.64
C ARG A 301 -15.98 3.88 -27.10
N ASP A 302 -16.75 4.86 -27.53
CA ASP A 302 -16.20 6.15 -27.98
C ASP A 302 -15.43 6.85 -26.87
N LEU A 303 -15.99 6.91 -25.65
CA LEU A 303 -15.34 7.53 -24.50
C LEU A 303 -14.08 6.80 -24.04
N MET A 304 -14.01 5.49 -24.22
CA MET A 304 -12.86 4.68 -23.84
C MET A 304 -11.79 4.58 -24.92
N HIS A 305 -12.08 5.01 -26.16
CA HIS A 305 -11.23 4.77 -27.34
C HIS A 305 -9.80 5.31 -27.17
N GLU A 306 -9.63 6.56 -26.73
CA GLU A 306 -8.31 7.19 -26.61
C GLU A 306 -7.40 6.51 -25.59
N ARG A 307 -7.96 5.89 -24.55
CA ARG A 307 -7.22 5.23 -23.45
C ARG A 307 -7.47 3.71 -23.41
N ARG A 308 -7.86 3.13 -24.55
CA ARG A 308 -8.24 1.72 -24.66
C ARG A 308 -7.21 0.78 -24.03
N HIS A 309 -5.94 0.95 -24.34
CA HIS A 309 -4.87 0.07 -23.83
C HIS A 309 -4.74 0.14 -22.31
N LEU A 310 -4.91 1.34 -21.71
CA LEU A 310 -4.87 1.52 -20.28
C LEU A 310 -6.03 0.79 -19.59
N PHE A 311 -7.24 0.94 -20.11
CA PHE A 311 -8.44 0.30 -19.56
C PHE A 311 -8.45 -1.23 -19.75
N GLN A 312 -7.89 -1.71 -20.87
CA GLN A 312 -7.71 -3.14 -21.11
C GLN A 312 -6.68 -3.74 -20.14
N SER A 313 -5.51 -3.09 -19.97
CA SER A 313 -4.48 -3.58 -19.06
C SER A 313 -4.91 -3.55 -17.60
N ALA A 314 -5.83 -2.68 -17.23
CA ALA A 314 -6.42 -2.60 -15.90
C ALA A 314 -7.62 -3.54 -15.68
N GLY A 315 -8.06 -4.30 -16.68
CA GLY A 315 -9.16 -5.26 -16.57
C GLY A 315 -10.56 -4.62 -16.50
N LEU A 316 -10.70 -3.35 -16.94
CA LEU A 316 -12.00 -2.66 -16.89
C LEU A 316 -13.03 -3.30 -17.83
N TYR A 317 -12.58 -3.76 -19.01
CA TYR A 317 -13.46 -4.35 -20.02
C TYR A 317 -14.13 -5.65 -19.57
N GLU A 318 -13.45 -6.44 -18.74
CA GLU A 318 -13.97 -7.71 -18.21
C GLU A 318 -15.05 -7.52 -17.13
N GLN A 319 -15.09 -6.32 -16.52
CA GLN A 319 -15.99 -6.01 -15.39
C GLN A 319 -17.21 -5.17 -15.84
N ILE A 320 -17.22 -4.69 -17.06
CA ILE A 320 -18.36 -3.98 -17.63
C ILE A 320 -19.34 -5.00 -18.24
N HIS A 321 -20.61 -4.96 -17.81
CA HIS A 321 -21.64 -5.92 -18.22
C HIS A 321 -22.11 -5.74 -19.67
N TRP A 322 -21.70 -4.67 -20.33
CA TRP A 322 -22.11 -4.31 -21.70
C TRP A 322 -21.11 -4.88 -22.72
N LYS A 323 -21.62 -5.48 -23.80
CA LYS A 323 -20.77 -5.97 -24.90
C LYS A 323 -20.10 -4.78 -25.60
N LEU A 324 -18.84 -4.54 -25.31
CA LEU A 324 -18.03 -3.48 -25.90
C LEU A 324 -17.24 -3.94 -27.14
N THR A 325 -17.47 -5.18 -27.62
CA THR A 325 -16.79 -5.78 -28.78
C THR A 325 -17.48 -5.42 -30.08
#